data_e65684cff5307d5bbe2b93025c1fe391
#
_entry.id   e65684cff5307d5bbe2b93025c1fe391
#
_cell.length_a   1.000
_cell.length_b   1.000
_cell.length_c   1.000
_cell.angle_alpha   90.00
_cell.angle_beta   90.00
_cell.angle_gamma   90.00
#
_symmetry.space_group_name_H-M   'P 1'
#
loop_
_entity.id
_entity.type
_entity.pdbx_description
1 polymer ?
#
loop_
_entity_poly.entity_id
_entity_poly.type
_entity_poly.pdbx_seq_one_letter_code
_entity_poly.pdbx_strand_id
1 'polypeptide(L)'
;MRCGVIRAACMLLALSVVGCLPSRQESPPAHMYRLSLDPARVESRLSNSQGPILLVSAPLAEPGYETTGMVYLKRPYELEHYAMNQWADQPARMFASLLVESISRTGYWRAVVPLSSSVRGDFRLDSSGFALQQEFTQEPSLVRAAVRAQLLDLKESRVVGTRSFETVEHASSEDAYGGVLAANRAVARLLDDMASWLKECMQQSPECNR
;
A
#
# COMPACT_ATOMS: atom_id res chain seq x y z
N MET A 1 -5.54 -24.66 76.49
CA MET A 1 -6.31 -23.70 75.68
C MET A 1 -5.46 -22.86 74.69
N ARG A 2 -4.33 -23.38 74.13
CA ARG A 2 -3.42 -22.63 73.23
C ARG A 2 -3.40 -23.17 71.80
N CYS A 3 -4.03 -24.33 71.55
CA CYS A 3 -3.97 -24.99 70.21
C CYS A 3 -5.13 -24.62 69.27
N GLY A 4 -6.24 -24.03 69.76
CA GLY A 4 -7.40 -23.66 69.01
C GLY A 4 -7.28 -22.34 68.23
N VAL A 5 -6.52 -21.38 68.80
CA VAL A 5 -6.37 -20.03 68.27
C VAL A 5 -5.48 -20.01 67.01
N ILE A 6 -4.47 -20.90 66.94
CA ILE A 6 -3.52 -20.98 65.78
C ILE A 6 -4.18 -21.59 64.59
N ARG A 7 -5.14 -22.50 64.77
CA ARG A 7 -5.89 -23.09 63.60
C ARG A 7 -6.91 -22.14 62.97
N ALA A 8 -7.49 -21.24 63.80
CA ALA A 8 -8.40 -20.21 63.26
C ALA A 8 -7.66 -19.10 62.51
N ALA A 9 -6.45 -18.73 62.96
CA ALA A 9 -5.65 -17.73 62.24
C ALA A 9 -5.10 -18.20 60.87
N CYS A 10 -4.76 -19.49 60.75
CA CYS A 10 -4.33 -20.06 59.46
C CYS A 10 -5.48 -20.20 58.43
N MET A 11 -6.73 -20.36 58.90
CA MET A 11 -7.88 -20.51 58.01
C MET A 11 -8.38 -19.16 57.46
N LEU A 12 -8.12 -18.07 58.20
CA LEU A 12 -8.46 -16.70 57.73
C LEU A 12 -7.42 -16.09 56.78
N LEU A 13 -6.19 -16.63 56.76
CA LEU A 13 -5.14 -16.14 55.82
C LEU A 13 -5.22 -16.78 54.42
N ALA A 14 -5.99 -17.88 54.25
CA ALA A 14 -6.12 -18.58 52.97
C ALA A 14 -7.19 -18.01 52.04
N LEU A 15 -8.01 -17.02 52.48
CA LEU A 15 -9.11 -16.47 51.68
C LEU A 15 -8.78 -15.18 50.94
N SER A 16 -7.55 -14.65 51.04
CA SER A 16 -7.18 -13.34 50.43
C SER A 16 -6.41 -13.44 49.11
N VAL A 17 -6.33 -14.59 48.47
CA VAL A 17 -5.72 -14.73 47.15
C VAL A 17 -6.80 -14.97 46.10
N VAL A 18 -7.84 -14.13 46.10
CA VAL A 18 -8.66 -13.94 44.90
C VAL A 18 -7.87 -12.97 44.03
N GLY A 19 -6.86 -13.50 43.34
CA GLY A 19 -6.07 -12.76 42.37
C GLY A 19 -6.99 -12.21 41.27
N CYS A 20 -6.89 -10.92 40.99
CA CYS A 20 -7.42 -10.31 39.81
C CYS A 20 -6.87 -11.08 38.59
N LEU A 21 -7.65 -12.02 38.05
CA LEU A 21 -7.42 -12.51 36.71
C LEU A 21 -7.58 -11.30 35.80
N PRO A 22 -6.52 -10.86 35.06
CA PRO A 22 -6.69 -9.84 34.05
C PRO A 22 -7.72 -10.39 33.04
N SER A 23 -8.90 -9.78 33.00
CA SER A 23 -9.86 -10.06 31.93
C SER A 23 -9.14 -9.73 30.64
N ARG A 24 -8.90 -10.74 29.84
CA ARG A 24 -8.38 -10.58 28.47
C ARG A 24 -9.44 -9.75 27.73
N GLN A 25 -9.25 -8.46 27.71
CA GLN A 25 -10.12 -7.54 26.98
C GLN A 25 -9.89 -7.87 25.50
N GLU A 26 -10.78 -8.64 24.91
CA GLU A 26 -10.75 -8.90 23.48
C GLU A 26 -10.90 -7.56 22.79
N SER A 27 -9.82 -7.10 22.17
CA SER A 27 -9.90 -5.91 21.31
C SER A 27 -10.91 -6.21 20.20
N PRO A 28 -11.84 -5.30 19.91
CA PRO A 28 -12.78 -5.49 18.80
C PRO A 28 -11.99 -5.79 17.52
N PRO A 29 -12.53 -6.63 16.62
CA PRO A 29 -11.85 -6.98 15.38
C PRO A 29 -11.59 -5.72 14.55
N ALA A 30 -10.37 -5.58 14.04
CA ALA A 30 -10.02 -4.48 13.16
C ALA A 30 -10.70 -4.65 11.79
N HIS A 31 -11.19 -3.55 11.21
CA HIS A 31 -11.68 -3.53 9.85
C HIS A 31 -10.50 -3.63 8.87
N MET A 32 -10.56 -4.58 7.95
CA MET A 32 -9.52 -4.76 6.93
C MET A 32 -10.01 -4.29 5.56
N TYR A 33 -9.18 -3.49 4.89
CA TYR A 33 -9.46 -2.92 3.59
C TYR A 33 -8.40 -3.32 2.56
N ARG A 34 -8.75 -3.26 1.29
CA ARG A 34 -7.83 -3.57 0.20
C ARG A 34 -7.81 -2.45 -0.83
N LEU A 35 -6.69 -2.34 -1.53
CA LEU A 35 -6.61 -1.60 -2.78
C LEU A 35 -7.16 -2.49 -3.91
N SER A 36 -7.94 -1.91 -4.80
CA SER A 36 -8.48 -2.59 -5.98
C SER A 36 -8.76 -1.59 -7.10
N LEU A 37 -8.62 -2.02 -8.34
CA LEU A 37 -9.09 -1.26 -9.49
C LEU A 37 -10.59 -1.52 -9.69
N ASP A 38 -11.30 -0.52 -10.20
CA ASP A 38 -12.70 -0.66 -10.57
C ASP A 38 -12.83 -1.68 -11.71
N PRO A 39 -13.62 -2.76 -11.55
CA PRO A 39 -13.85 -3.73 -12.60
C PRO A 39 -14.44 -3.13 -13.89
N ALA A 40 -15.22 -2.04 -13.78
CA ALA A 40 -15.79 -1.36 -14.96
C ALA A 40 -14.73 -0.69 -15.84
N ARG A 41 -13.51 -0.46 -15.35
CA ARG A 41 -12.36 0.02 -16.12
C ARG A 41 -11.63 -1.09 -16.89
N VAL A 42 -12.18 -2.32 -16.90
CA VAL A 42 -11.55 -3.52 -17.45
C VAL A 42 -11.83 -3.65 -18.96
N GLU A 43 -11.44 -2.69 -19.78
CA GLU A 43 -11.21 -2.96 -21.20
C GLU A 43 -9.80 -3.55 -21.36
N SER A 44 -9.72 -4.86 -21.39
CA SER A 44 -8.48 -5.57 -21.71
C SER A 44 -8.21 -5.41 -23.22
N ARG A 45 -7.18 -4.65 -23.56
CA ARG A 45 -6.67 -4.65 -24.94
C ARG A 45 -5.89 -5.94 -25.18
N LEU A 46 -6.00 -6.48 -26.39
CA LEU A 46 -5.20 -7.64 -26.80
C LEU A 46 -3.72 -7.27 -26.67
N SER A 47 -2.93 -8.14 -26.05
CA SER A 47 -1.50 -7.95 -25.89
C SER A 47 -0.82 -7.90 -27.27
N ASN A 48 0.16 -7.02 -27.42
CA ASN A 48 0.97 -6.92 -28.63
C ASN A 48 1.95 -8.10 -28.70
N SER A 49 1.66 -9.12 -29.50
CA SER A 49 2.51 -10.32 -29.62
C SER A 49 3.96 -10.01 -30.06
N GLN A 50 4.20 -8.87 -30.68
CA GLN A 50 5.52 -8.39 -31.11
C GLN A 50 6.14 -7.35 -30.17
N GLY A 51 5.42 -6.96 -29.12
CA GLY A 51 5.90 -5.98 -28.14
C GLY A 51 7.04 -6.49 -27.27
N PRO A 52 7.73 -5.59 -26.54
CA PRO A 52 8.74 -5.98 -25.59
C PRO A 52 8.14 -6.62 -24.32
N ILE A 53 8.98 -7.29 -23.55
CA ILE A 53 8.64 -7.82 -22.21
C ILE A 53 9.10 -6.82 -21.15
N LEU A 54 8.19 -6.45 -20.26
CA LEU A 54 8.49 -5.62 -19.09
C LEU A 54 8.55 -6.48 -17.84
N LEU A 55 9.66 -6.42 -17.12
CA LEU A 55 9.80 -6.93 -15.76
C LEU A 55 9.41 -5.83 -14.77
N VAL A 56 8.60 -6.13 -13.78
CA VAL A 56 8.19 -5.19 -12.73
C VAL A 56 8.76 -5.65 -11.40
N SER A 57 9.63 -4.82 -10.81
CA SER A 57 10.15 -5.05 -9.46
C SER A 57 9.05 -4.81 -8.43
N ALA A 58 9.14 -5.48 -7.28
CA ALA A 58 8.27 -5.18 -6.15
C ALA A 58 8.52 -3.72 -5.69
N PRO A 59 7.49 -2.87 -5.62
CA PRO A 59 7.65 -1.51 -5.15
C PRO A 59 8.15 -1.46 -3.71
N LEU A 60 9.12 -0.58 -3.44
CA LEU A 60 9.61 -0.32 -2.10
C LEU A 60 8.77 0.79 -1.46
N ALA A 61 8.26 0.54 -0.26
CA ALA A 61 7.57 1.56 0.52
C ALA A 61 8.55 2.66 0.96
N GLU A 62 8.01 3.86 1.17
CA GLU A 62 8.74 4.93 1.88
C GLU A 62 8.92 4.52 3.35
N PRO A 63 10.05 4.84 4.00
CA PRO A 63 10.23 4.59 5.42
C PRO A 63 9.06 5.13 6.27
N GLY A 64 8.52 4.27 7.14
CA GLY A 64 7.31 4.54 7.93
C GLY A 64 5.99 4.08 7.28
N TYR A 65 6.02 3.63 6.01
CA TYR A 65 4.85 3.10 5.29
C TYR A 65 4.92 1.60 5.01
N GLU A 66 5.88 0.89 5.61
CA GLU A 66 6.12 -0.55 5.45
C GLU A 66 5.20 -1.42 6.32
N THR A 67 4.02 -0.91 6.65
CA THR A 67 3.07 -1.53 7.58
C THR A 67 1.71 -1.75 6.92
N THR A 68 0.90 -2.63 7.50
CA THR A 68 -0.52 -2.76 7.18
C THR A 68 -1.38 -1.69 7.85
N GLY A 69 -0.83 -0.89 8.77
CA GLY A 69 -1.53 0.23 9.40
C GLY A 69 -1.94 1.29 8.37
N MET A 70 -3.18 1.76 8.45
CA MET A 70 -3.62 2.89 7.64
C MET A 70 -3.01 4.17 8.21
N VAL A 71 -2.11 4.79 7.45
CA VAL A 71 -1.40 6.01 7.85
C VAL A 71 -2.29 7.22 7.64
N TYR A 72 -2.29 8.13 8.63
CA TYR A 72 -2.89 9.45 8.49
C TYR A 72 -2.04 10.54 9.18
N LEU A 73 -2.24 11.79 8.76
CA LEU A 73 -1.59 12.97 9.31
C LEU A 73 -2.63 13.99 9.78
N LYS A 74 -2.48 14.46 11.02
CA LYS A 74 -3.19 15.66 11.52
C LYS A 74 -2.33 16.91 11.46
N ARG A 75 -1.02 16.71 11.48
CA ARG A 75 0.00 17.75 11.42
C ARG A 75 1.13 17.33 10.48
N PRO A 76 1.79 18.25 9.80
CA PRO A 76 2.95 17.94 8.98
C PRO A 76 4.00 17.14 9.76
N TYR A 77 4.61 16.12 9.11
CA TYR A 77 5.70 15.29 9.64
C TYR A 77 5.30 14.33 10.77
N GLU A 78 4.04 14.25 11.16
CA GLU A 78 3.56 13.36 12.22
C GLU A 78 2.72 12.23 11.62
N LEU A 79 3.30 11.03 11.57
CA LEU A 79 2.60 9.83 11.10
C LEU A 79 1.84 9.18 12.26
N GLU A 80 0.56 9.03 12.10
CA GLU A 80 -0.32 8.30 13.00
C GLU A 80 -0.95 7.10 12.27
N HIS A 81 -1.45 6.13 13.02
CA HIS A 81 -2.13 4.96 12.45
C HIS A 81 -3.51 4.80 13.06
N TYR A 82 -4.47 4.40 12.25
CA TYR A 82 -5.80 4.04 12.73
C TYR A 82 -5.72 2.80 13.63
N ALA A 83 -6.33 2.89 14.82
CA ALA A 83 -6.28 1.80 15.80
C ALA A 83 -7.11 0.57 15.40
N MET A 84 -8.26 0.79 14.72
CA MET A 84 -9.26 -0.24 14.41
C MET A 84 -9.44 -0.49 12.92
N ASN A 85 -8.58 0.11 12.07
CA ASN A 85 -8.67 0.01 10.62
C ASN A 85 -7.28 -0.24 10.05
N GLN A 86 -7.18 -1.22 9.16
CA GLN A 86 -5.90 -1.60 8.56
C GLN A 86 -6.09 -2.07 7.11
N TRP A 87 -5.03 -2.04 6.36
CA TRP A 87 -4.96 -2.67 5.05
C TRP A 87 -4.83 -4.18 5.19
N ALA A 88 -5.36 -4.94 4.23
CA ALA A 88 -5.27 -6.41 4.20
C ALA A 88 -3.84 -6.93 3.99
N ASP A 89 -2.98 -6.12 3.35
CA ASP A 89 -1.54 -6.33 3.22
C ASP A 89 -0.86 -4.95 3.18
N GLN A 90 0.47 -4.90 3.21
CA GLN A 90 1.21 -3.66 3.02
C GLN A 90 0.78 -2.97 1.71
N PRO A 91 0.46 -1.65 1.74
CA PRO A 91 -0.01 -0.94 0.55
C PRO A 91 0.91 -1.07 -0.66
N ALA A 92 2.23 -1.04 -0.48
CA ALA A 92 3.20 -1.23 -1.56
C ALA A 92 3.08 -2.62 -2.22
N ARG A 93 2.77 -3.67 -1.45
CA ARG A 93 2.57 -5.02 -1.98
C ARG A 93 1.27 -5.15 -2.75
N MET A 94 0.19 -4.55 -2.23
CA MET A 94 -1.09 -4.50 -2.96
C MET A 94 -0.95 -3.69 -4.25
N PHE A 95 -0.22 -2.56 -4.20
CA PHE A 95 0.08 -1.74 -5.37
C PHE A 95 0.84 -2.51 -6.45
N ALA A 96 1.78 -3.40 -6.09
CA ALA A 96 2.54 -4.22 -7.05
C ALA A 96 1.65 -5.02 -8.00
N SER A 97 0.61 -5.67 -7.45
CA SER A 97 -0.33 -6.45 -8.26
C SER A 97 -1.15 -5.58 -9.20
N LEU A 98 -1.62 -4.43 -8.70
CA LEU A 98 -2.40 -3.46 -9.49
C LEU A 98 -1.54 -2.80 -10.58
N LEU A 99 -0.25 -2.57 -10.32
CA LEU A 99 0.70 -2.02 -11.28
C LEU A 99 0.89 -2.97 -12.47
N VAL A 100 1.16 -4.25 -12.21
CA VAL A 100 1.26 -5.28 -13.26
C VAL A 100 -0.03 -5.35 -14.08
N GLU A 101 -1.18 -5.38 -13.40
CA GLU A 101 -2.49 -5.44 -14.03
C GLU A 101 -2.76 -4.20 -14.91
N SER A 102 -2.55 -2.99 -14.38
CA SER A 102 -2.79 -1.74 -15.10
C SER A 102 -1.92 -1.63 -16.35
N ILE A 103 -0.62 -1.91 -16.23
CA ILE A 103 0.31 -1.84 -17.36
C ILE A 103 -0.04 -2.90 -18.43
N SER A 104 -0.40 -4.12 -18.00
CA SER A 104 -0.80 -5.21 -18.92
C SER A 104 -2.02 -4.81 -19.77
N ARG A 105 -2.97 -4.07 -19.21
CA ARG A 105 -4.19 -3.61 -19.89
C ARG A 105 -3.92 -2.61 -21.01
N THR A 106 -2.75 -1.96 -21.03
CA THR A 106 -2.39 -1.02 -22.12
C THR A 106 -2.29 -1.70 -23.48
N GLY A 107 -2.06 -3.01 -23.51
CA GLY A 107 -1.85 -3.81 -24.71
C GLY A 107 -0.56 -3.48 -25.47
N TYR A 108 0.29 -2.61 -24.93
CA TYR A 108 1.57 -2.24 -25.55
C TYR A 108 2.62 -3.35 -25.43
N TRP A 109 2.69 -3.99 -24.26
CA TRP A 109 3.67 -4.99 -23.91
C TRP A 109 3.23 -6.38 -24.37
N ARG A 110 4.18 -7.19 -24.85
CA ARG A 110 3.95 -8.63 -25.11
C ARG A 110 3.63 -9.37 -23.80
N ALA A 111 4.34 -9.03 -22.73
CA ALA A 111 4.07 -9.51 -21.38
C ALA A 111 4.57 -8.47 -20.35
N VAL A 112 3.83 -8.37 -19.25
CA VAL A 112 4.22 -7.64 -18.06
C VAL A 112 4.25 -8.65 -16.94
N VAL A 113 5.43 -8.91 -16.39
CA VAL A 113 5.62 -9.98 -15.39
C VAL A 113 6.42 -9.49 -14.19
N PRO A 114 6.15 -10.02 -12.99
CA PRO A 114 6.97 -9.72 -11.81
C PRO A 114 8.45 -10.10 -12.07
N LEU A 115 9.38 -9.32 -11.54
CA LEU A 115 10.83 -9.58 -11.64
C LEU A 115 11.24 -10.94 -11.05
N SER A 116 10.46 -11.47 -10.10
CA SER A 116 10.66 -12.81 -9.51
C SER A 116 10.45 -13.96 -10.50
N SER A 117 9.91 -13.68 -11.70
CA SER A 117 9.75 -14.70 -12.75
C SER A 117 11.09 -15.04 -13.38
N SER A 118 11.22 -16.27 -13.92
CA SER A 118 12.40 -16.73 -14.67
C SER A 118 12.46 -16.23 -16.13
N VAL A 119 11.55 -15.34 -16.52
CA VAL A 119 11.44 -14.80 -17.88
C VAL A 119 12.52 -13.74 -18.10
N ARG A 120 13.20 -13.77 -19.25
CA ARG A 120 14.08 -12.66 -19.67
C ARG A 120 13.22 -11.51 -20.18
N GLY A 121 13.42 -10.32 -19.57
CA GLY A 121 12.76 -9.09 -20.00
C GLY A 121 13.64 -8.27 -20.93
N ASP A 122 13.00 -7.39 -21.68
CA ASP A 122 13.67 -6.35 -22.48
C ASP A 122 13.85 -5.08 -21.65
N PHE A 123 12.88 -4.78 -20.77
CA PHE A 123 12.87 -3.63 -19.88
C PHE A 123 12.57 -4.04 -18.45
N ARG A 124 12.96 -3.20 -17.49
CA ARG A 124 12.61 -3.34 -16.07
C ARG A 124 12.08 -2.03 -15.52
N LEU A 125 10.97 -2.12 -14.82
CA LEU A 125 10.38 -1.02 -14.05
C LEU A 125 10.70 -1.23 -12.57
N ASP A 126 11.47 -0.34 -11.99
CA ASP A 126 11.72 -0.26 -10.56
C ASP A 126 10.88 0.86 -9.95
N SER A 127 10.33 0.62 -8.76
CA SER A 127 9.52 1.61 -8.03
C SER A 127 9.98 1.69 -6.58
N SER A 128 10.07 2.91 -6.04
CA SER A 128 10.51 3.19 -4.67
C SER A 128 9.78 4.37 -4.07
N GLY A 129 9.84 4.52 -2.75
CA GLY A 129 9.20 5.62 -2.06
C GLY A 129 7.66 5.60 -2.17
N PHE A 130 7.05 4.39 -2.18
CA PHE A 130 5.60 4.30 -2.20
C PHE A 130 5.03 4.73 -0.85
N ALA A 131 4.23 5.79 -0.85
CA ALA A 131 3.53 6.32 0.31
C ALA A 131 2.04 6.44 0.01
N LEU A 132 1.21 6.09 0.99
CA LEU A 132 -0.25 6.21 0.92
C LEU A 132 -0.76 6.66 2.29
N GLN A 133 -1.35 7.86 2.36
CA GLN A 133 -1.76 8.49 3.61
C GLN A 133 -3.02 9.33 3.46
N GLN A 134 -3.80 9.45 4.53
CA GLN A 134 -4.89 10.41 4.62
C GLN A 134 -4.42 11.64 5.40
N GLU A 135 -4.70 12.83 4.91
CA GLU A 135 -4.27 14.11 5.48
C GLU A 135 -5.48 14.90 5.98
N PHE A 136 -5.54 15.12 7.30
CA PHE A 136 -6.55 15.91 8.00
C PHE A 136 -6.09 17.36 8.25
N THR A 137 -5.25 17.88 7.38
CA THR A 137 -4.75 19.25 7.47
C THR A 137 -5.74 20.28 6.92
N GLN A 138 -6.81 19.83 6.27
CA GLN A 138 -7.92 20.61 5.72
C GLN A 138 -9.21 19.80 5.69
N GLU A 139 -10.36 20.45 5.43
CA GLU A 139 -11.66 19.81 5.21
C GLU A 139 -12.17 20.10 3.78
N PRO A 140 -12.63 19.09 3.03
CA PRO A 140 -12.53 17.67 3.36
C PRO A 140 -11.09 17.19 3.37
N SER A 141 -10.80 16.12 4.17
CA SER A 141 -9.47 15.50 4.22
C SER A 141 -9.07 14.96 2.86
N LEU A 142 -7.77 14.84 2.63
CA LEU A 142 -7.19 14.38 1.37
C LEU A 142 -6.55 13.01 1.57
N VAL A 143 -6.53 12.21 0.51
CA VAL A 143 -5.63 11.05 0.43
C VAL A 143 -4.57 11.34 -0.63
N ARG A 144 -3.32 11.19 -0.22
CA ARG A 144 -2.14 11.31 -1.07
C ARG A 144 -1.55 9.94 -1.33
N ALA A 145 -1.32 9.64 -2.62
CA ALA A 145 -0.53 8.48 -3.05
C ALA A 145 0.68 8.99 -3.84
N ALA A 146 1.87 8.53 -3.50
CA ALA A 146 3.12 8.92 -4.15
C ALA A 146 4.01 7.71 -4.42
N VAL A 147 4.79 7.77 -5.51
CA VAL A 147 5.80 6.77 -5.87
C VAL A 147 6.82 7.38 -6.82
N ARG A 148 8.06 6.92 -6.75
CA ARG A 148 9.09 7.19 -7.75
C ARG A 148 9.29 5.95 -8.59
N ALA A 149 9.30 6.10 -9.92
CA ALA A 149 9.53 5.02 -10.88
C ALA A 149 10.74 5.28 -11.75
N GLN A 150 11.44 4.20 -12.14
CA GLN A 150 12.58 4.21 -13.02
C GLN A 150 12.43 3.08 -14.05
N LEU A 151 12.51 3.41 -15.34
CA LEU A 151 12.50 2.46 -16.44
C LEU A 151 13.94 2.21 -16.91
N LEU A 152 14.33 0.95 -16.97
CA LEU A 152 15.65 0.50 -17.42
C LEU A 152 15.53 -0.32 -18.71
N ASP A 153 16.40 -0.07 -19.65
CA ASP A 153 16.67 -0.91 -20.81
C ASP A 153 17.69 -1.97 -20.41
N LEU A 154 17.29 -3.24 -20.44
CA LEU A 154 18.15 -4.35 -20.00
C LEU A 154 19.13 -4.80 -21.08
N LYS A 155 18.88 -4.48 -22.36
CA LYS A 155 19.82 -4.77 -23.46
C LYS A 155 20.98 -3.79 -23.47
N GLU A 156 20.66 -2.51 -23.33
CA GLU A 156 21.67 -1.45 -23.34
C GLU A 156 22.21 -1.11 -21.94
N SER A 157 21.68 -1.76 -20.90
CA SER A 157 22.07 -1.55 -19.50
C SER A 157 22.06 -0.07 -19.09
N ARG A 158 21.02 0.66 -19.50
CA ARG A 158 20.86 2.10 -19.24
C ARG A 158 19.50 2.44 -18.66
N VAL A 159 19.44 3.55 -17.94
CA VAL A 159 18.19 4.17 -17.51
C VAL A 159 17.56 4.87 -18.72
N VAL A 160 16.30 4.54 -19.01
CA VAL A 160 15.49 5.18 -20.07
C VAL A 160 14.85 6.46 -19.52
N GLY A 161 14.28 6.40 -18.31
CA GLY A 161 13.65 7.54 -17.66
C GLY A 161 13.43 7.29 -16.18
N THR A 162 13.27 8.39 -15.44
CA THR A 162 12.92 8.39 -14.02
C THR A 162 11.93 9.50 -13.77
N ARG A 163 10.82 9.19 -13.05
CA ARG A 163 9.78 10.17 -12.72
C ARG A 163 9.20 9.90 -11.33
N SER A 164 8.87 10.96 -10.62
CA SER A 164 8.07 10.90 -9.41
C SER A 164 6.61 11.19 -9.76
N PHE A 165 5.71 10.39 -9.21
CA PHE A 165 4.27 10.50 -9.39
C PHE A 165 3.62 10.80 -8.06
N GLU A 166 2.65 11.68 -8.07
CA GLU A 166 1.84 12.00 -6.91
C GLU A 166 0.42 12.28 -7.36
N THR A 167 -0.55 11.72 -6.66
CA THR A 167 -1.97 11.98 -6.85
C THR A 167 -2.63 12.30 -5.52
N VAL A 168 -3.61 13.18 -5.56
CA VAL A 168 -4.37 13.62 -4.39
C VAL A 168 -5.85 13.51 -4.69
N GLU A 169 -6.61 12.91 -3.76
CA GLU A 169 -8.06 12.73 -3.84
C GLU A 169 -8.72 13.19 -2.55
N HIS A 170 -9.85 13.88 -2.67
CA HIS A 170 -10.67 14.23 -1.51
C HIS A 170 -11.35 13.00 -0.93
N ALA A 171 -11.30 12.84 0.40
CA ALA A 171 -12.09 11.83 1.09
C ALA A 171 -13.59 12.18 1.01
N SER A 172 -14.45 11.16 0.94
CA SER A 172 -15.90 11.34 0.92
C SER A 172 -16.51 11.49 2.32
N SER A 173 -15.75 11.13 3.35
CA SER A 173 -16.07 11.30 4.78
C SER A 173 -14.77 11.39 5.58
N GLU A 174 -14.86 12.02 6.78
CA GLU A 174 -13.72 12.28 7.67
C GLU A 174 -13.41 11.04 8.54
N ASP A 175 -13.35 9.87 7.92
CA ASP A 175 -13.09 8.59 8.58
C ASP A 175 -12.19 7.68 7.72
N ALA A 176 -11.83 6.52 8.27
CA ALA A 176 -11.00 5.55 7.58
C ALA A 176 -11.64 5.04 6.28
N TYR A 177 -12.97 4.87 6.24
CA TYR A 177 -13.65 4.36 5.03
C TYR A 177 -13.67 5.38 3.91
N GLY A 178 -13.94 6.66 4.21
CA GLY A 178 -13.78 7.76 3.25
C GLY A 178 -12.36 7.83 2.70
N GLY A 179 -11.37 7.63 3.58
CA GLY A 179 -9.96 7.50 3.20
C GLY A 179 -9.70 6.33 2.26
N VAL A 180 -10.29 5.15 2.50
CA VAL A 180 -10.17 3.97 1.62
C VAL A 180 -10.74 4.25 0.22
N LEU A 181 -11.91 4.87 0.13
CA LEU A 181 -12.50 5.20 -1.16
C LEU A 181 -11.64 6.19 -1.96
N ALA A 182 -11.09 7.19 -1.29
CA ALA A 182 -10.16 8.16 -1.90
C ALA A 182 -8.83 7.49 -2.28
N ALA A 183 -8.30 6.60 -1.44
CA ALA A 183 -7.06 5.86 -1.72
C ALA A 183 -7.17 5.01 -2.99
N ASN A 184 -8.29 4.31 -3.19
CA ASN A 184 -8.51 3.53 -4.40
C ASN A 184 -8.57 4.42 -5.66
N ARG A 185 -9.18 5.62 -5.57
CA ARG A 185 -9.19 6.59 -6.68
C ARG A 185 -7.79 7.16 -6.96
N ALA A 186 -7.07 7.55 -5.90
CA ALA A 186 -5.71 8.09 -6.01
C ALA A 186 -4.76 7.06 -6.64
N VAL A 187 -4.80 5.81 -6.18
CA VAL A 187 -3.98 4.73 -6.73
C VAL A 187 -4.35 4.44 -8.19
N ALA A 188 -5.64 4.44 -8.55
CA ALA A 188 -6.05 4.24 -9.94
C ALA A 188 -5.50 5.32 -10.87
N ARG A 189 -5.55 6.60 -10.47
CA ARG A 189 -4.95 7.72 -11.24
C ARG A 189 -3.43 7.59 -11.32
N LEU A 190 -2.77 7.28 -10.21
CA LEU A 190 -1.33 7.08 -10.17
C LEU A 190 -0.88 6.01 -11.18
N LEU A 191 -1.63 4.90 -11.27
CA LEU A 191 -1.38 3.82 -12.21
C LEU A 191 -1.62 4.25 -13.68
N ASP A 192 -2.66 5.03 -13.96
CA ASP A 192 -2.94 5.59 -15.29
C ASP A 192 -1.80 6.53 -15.72
N ASP A 193 -1.31 7.39 -14.82
CA ASP A 193 -0.21 8.31 -15.09
C ASP A 193 1.10 7.55 -15.36
N MET A 194 1.39 6.51 -14.58
CA MET A 194 2.56 5.66 -14.78
C MET A 194 2.50 4.90 -16.11
N ALA A 195 1.33 4.37 -16.46
CA ALA A 195 1.14 3.67 -17.74
C ALA A 195 1.32 4.62 -18.95
N SER A 196 0.84 5.86 -18.83
CA SER A 196 1.01 6.89 -19.85
C SER A 196 2.49 7.28 -20.00
N TRP A 197 3.18 7.52 -18.89
CA TRP A 197 4.62 7.80 -18.88
C TRP A 197 5.45 6.69 -19.50
N LEU A 198 5.16 5.42 -19.20
CA LEU A 198 5.85 4.28 -19.83
C LEU A 198 5.69 4.30 -21.34
N LYS A 199 4.51 4.62 -21.85
CA LYS A 199 4.27 4.77 -23.28
C LYS A 199 5.09 5.91 -23.89
N GLU A 200 5.16 7.06 -23.23
CA GLU A 200 5.99 8.21 -23.63
C GLU A 200 7.47 7.81 -23.72
N CYS A 201 7.98 7.10 -22.72
CA CYS A 201 9.36 6.60 -22.70
C CYS A 201 9.65 5.66 -23.88
N MET A 202 8.72 4.77 -24.17
CA MET A 202 8.87 3.82 -25.30
C MET A 202 8.80 4.49 -26.66
N GLN A 203 8.14 5.65 -26.77
CA GLN A 203 8.09 6.48 -27.96
C GLN A 203 9.27 7.44 -28.07
N GLN A 204 10.25 7.36 -27.16
CA GLN A 204 11.41 8.26 -27.07
C GLN A 204 11.01 9.75 -26.96
N SER A 205 9.85 10.02 -26.35
CA SER A 205 9.38 11.39 -26.13
C SER A 205 10.31 12.14 -25.17
N PRO A 206 10.60 13.43 -25.39
CA PRO A 206 11.32 14.27 -24.42
C PRO A 206 10.64 14.32 -23.05
N GLU A 207 9.36 14.02 -22.97
CA GLU A 207 8.56 14.03 -21.73
C GLU A 207 8.87 12.85 -20.81
N CYS A 208 9.52 11.80 -21.31
CA CYS A 208 9.96 10.66 -20.50
C CYS A 208 10.90 11.07 -19.34
N ASN A 209 11.68 12.15 -19.52
CA ASN A 209 12.70 12.61 -18.56
C ASN A 209 12.32 13.95 -17.88
N ARG A 210 11.06 14.34 -17.89
CA ARG A 210 10.55 15.53 -17.19
C ARG A 210 9.99 15.21 -15.81
#